data_0945c396157dde1fee4ac0858fb449c8
#
_entry.id   0945c396157dde1fee4ac0858fb449c8
#
_cell.length_a   1.000
_cell.length_b   1.000
_cell.length_c   1.000
_cell.angle_alpha   90.00
_cell.angle_beta   90.00
_cell.angle_gamma   90.00
#
_symmetry.space_group_name_H-M   'P 1'
#
loop_
_entity.id
_entity.type
_entity.pdbx_description
1 polymer ?
#
loop_
_entity_poly.entity_id
_entity_poly.type
_entity_poly.pdbx_seq_one_letter_code
_entity_poly.pdbx_strand_id
1 'polypeptide(L)'
;KLSLCSDGGGDLPTLVGEQKAQELIDYADGIYLEFGADEHVEGLENTEEIKQIRTRAIRAGLRLVDCPIRHLGTEKAHEVYLGIENYLREHGVEMLFGCTCEDVIVRDGRCCGVVAHDAHQDYTIEARHTVIATGRRGADWLEKTCLEHGVEHKPGTVDIGVRVEVRNEIMESVNRVLYESKLIGYPAPFKNKVRTFCQNPGGFVSQENYDNDLAVVNGHAYKELKSPNTNLAILCSHNFSVPFNQPIAYAQKVGELTNMLGAGHIMVQRFGDILDGKRTWQKELAQSNVRPTLPDAVAGDITSAMPYRAMLNIINFIKAMDEVVPGFAAYETLLYSPELKFYSNRIAMDDALNTNVPGLHCLGDSSGWTRGLMMASAMGVLMGRRLADML
;
A
#
# COMPACT_ATOMS: atom_id res chain seq x y z
N LYS A 1 -5.05 -4.80 -10.21
CA LYS A 1 -4.76 -6.04 -9.47
C LYS A 1 -5.78 -6.19 -8.33
N LEU A 2 -6.45 -7.34 -8.28
CA LEU A 2 -7.34 -7.72 -7.20
C LEU A 2 -6.66 -8.81 -6.37
N SER A 3 -6.37 -8.52 -5.10
CA SER A 3 -5.78 -9.47 -4.16
C SER A 3 -6.91 -10.29 -3.53
N LEU A 4 -6.93 -11.59 -3.77
CA LEU A 4 -8.03 -12.48 -3.39
C LEU A 4 -7.79 -13.13 -2.00
N CYS A 5 -7.14 -12.44 -1.09
CA CYS A 5 -6.92 -12.94 0.26
C CYS A 5 -7.10 -11.85 1.32
N SER A 6 -7.48 -12.26 2.53
CA SER A 6 -7.65 -11.36 3.67
C SER A 6 -6.35 -10.67 4.11
N ASP A 7 -5.20 -11.25 3.81
CA ASP A 7 -3.87 -10.66 4.01
C ASP A 7 -3.45 -9.69 2.88
N GLY A 8 -4.31 -9.46 1.88
CA GLY A 8 -4.02 -8.66 0.67
C GLY A 8 -3.72 -7.18 0.93
N GLY A 9 -4.20 -6.63 2.03
CA GLY A 9 -3.92 -5.25 2.44
C GLY A 9 -4.96 -4.65 3.37
N GLY A 10 -4.52 -3.83 4.33
CA GLY A 10 -5.39 -3.24 5.35
C GLY A 10 -5.65 -4.16 6.54
N ASP A 11 -6.59 -3.77 7.37
CA ASP A 11 -6.89 -4.39 8.66
C ASP A 11 -8.38 -4.75 8.81
N LEU A 12 -9.13 -4.91 7.71
CA LEU A 12 -10.54 -5.32 7.74
C LEU A 12 -10.74 -6.63 8.54
N PRO A 13 -9.85 -7.66 8.45
CA PRO A 13 -9.98 -8.86 9.26
C PRO A 13 -9.98 -8.62 10.77
N THR A 14 -9.33 -7.57 11.25
CA THR A 14 -9.34 -7.23 12.69
C THR A 14 -10.69 -6.67 13.15
N LEU A 15 -11.47 -6.14 12.23
CA LEU A 15 -12.80 -5.58 12.51
C LEU A 15 -13.90 -6.64 12.45
N VAL A 16 -13.83 -7.56 11.46
CA VAL A 16 -14.93 -8.49 11.18
C VAL A 16 -14.55 -9.97 11.32
N GLY A 17 -13.29 -10.28 11.62
CA GLY A 17 -12.72 -11.63 11.62
C GLY A 17 -12.25 -12.08 10.23
N GLU A 18 -11.25 -12.98 10.21
CA GLU A 18 -10.63 -13.43 8.95
C GLU A 18 -11.60 -14.17 8.03
N GLN A 19 -12.41 -15.09 8.60
CA GLN A 19 -13.37 -15.85 7.82
C GLN A 19 -14.39 -14.94 7.12
N LYS A 20 -14.93 -13.96 7.85
CA LYS A 20 -15.89 -13.02 7.29
C LYS A 20 -15.27 -12.10 6.25
N ALA A 21 -14.05 -11.66 6.48
CA ALA A 21 -13.31 -10.87 5.51
C ALA A 21 -13.09 -11.66 4.20
N GLN A 22 -12.73 -12.95 4.28
CA GLN A 22 -12.56 -13.82 3.11
C GLN A 22 -13.89 -14.04 2.37
N GLU A 23 -14.99 -14.32 3.07
CA GLU A 23 -16.32 -14.43 2.45
C GLU A 23 -16.73 -13.16 1.67
N LEU A 24 -16.39 -11.99 2.20
CA LEU A 24 -16.68 -10.71 1.55
C LEU A 24 -15.78 -10.48 0.32
N ILE A 25 -14.52 -10.91 0.39
CA ILE A 25 -13.59 -10.87 -0.75
C ILE A 25 -14.10 -11.77 -1.87
N ASP A 26 -14.47 -13.01 -1.56
CA ASP A 26 -14.96 -13.98 -2.54
C ASP A 26 -16.25 -13.47 -3.20
N TYR A 27 -17.14 -12.85 -2.44
CA TYR A 27 -18.35 -12.25 -2.98
C TYR A 27 -18.05 -11.04 -3.89
N ALA A 28 -17.14 -10.16 -3.46
CA ALA A 28 -16.72 -9.02 -4.27
C ALA A 28 -16.03 -9.45 -5.57
N ASP A 29 -15.20 -10.52 -5.53
CA ASP A 29 -14.60 -11.11 -6.72
C ASP A 29 -15.65 -11.65 -7.68
N GLY A 30 -16.71 -12.28 -7.16
CA GLY A 30 -17.87 -12.72 -7.93
C GLY A 30 -18.53 -11.58 -8.72
N ILE A 31 -18.66 -10.39 -8.09
CA ILE A 31 -19.18 -9.19 -8.79
C ILE A 31 -18.25 -8.81 -9.94
N TYR A 32 -16.93 -8.75 -9.72
CA TYR A 32 -15.98 -8.42 -10.79
C TYR A 32 -16.05 -9.42 -11.95
N LEU A 33 -16.21 -10.71 -11.66
CA LEU A 33 -16.40 -11.76 -12.68
C LEU A 33 -17.70 -11.60 -13.46
N GLU A 34 -18.80 -11.30 -12.78
CA GLU A 34 -20.12 -11.03 -13.41
C GLU A 34 -20.04 -9.90 -14.44
N PHE A 35 -19.25 -8.88 -14.15
CA PHE A 35 -19.04 -7.73 -15.05
C PHE A 35 -17.84 -7.91 -16.01
N GLY A 36 -17.33 -9.13 -16.17
CA GLY A 36 -16.39 -9.50 -17.22
C GLY A 36 -14.92 -9.47 -16.83
N ALA A 37 -14.57 -9.55 -15.56
CA ALA A 37 -13.19 -9.80 -15.15
C ALA A 37 -12.71 -11.16 -15.67
N ASP A 38 -11.39 -11.27 -15.93
CA ASP A 38 -10.76 -12.52 -16.36
C ASP A 38 -10.86 -13.58 -15.24
N GLU A 39 -11.18 -14.82 -15.61
CA GLU A 39 -11.23 -15.95 -14.67
C GLU A 39 -9.84 -16.37 -14.16
N HIS A 40 -8.79 -16.04 -14.91
CA HIS A 40 -7.42 -16.42 -14.56
C HIS A 40 -6.97 -15.77 -13.24
N VAL A 41 -6.38 -16.58 -12.36
CA VAL A 41 -5.82 -16.15 -11.08
C VAL A 41 -4.37 -16.58 -10.98
N GLU A 42 -3.49 -15.63 -10.80
CA GLU A 42 -2.06 -15.85 -10.56
C GLU A 42 -1.82 -16.38 -9.14
N GLY A 43 -0.81 -17.23 -8.98
CA GLY A 43 -0.39 -17.73 -7.67
C GLY A 43 -1.11 -19.00 -7.20
N LEU A 44 -1.90 -19.63 -8.06
CA LEU A 44 -2.52 -20.94 -7.81
C LEU A 44 -1.74 -22.09 -8.46
N GLU A 45 -0.88 -21.80 -9.42
CA GLU A 45 -0.03 -22.78 -10.10
C GLU A 45 1.27 -23.02 -9.31
N ASN A 46 2.03 -24.08 -9.69
CA ASN A 46 3.35 -24.40 -9.11
C ASN A 46 3.35 -24.57 -7.57
N THR A 47 2.30 -25.20 -7.04
CA THR A 47 2.08 -25.33 -5.60
C THR A 47 3.25 -25.96 -4.82
N GLU A 48 3.98 -26.92 -5.42
CA GLU A 48 5.15 -27.53 -4.75
C GLU A 48 6.33 -26.57 -4.67
N GLU A 49 6.60 -25.78 -5.71
CA GLU A 49 7.65 -24.76 -5.70
C GLU A 49 7.32 -23.63 -4.72
N ILE A 50 6.07 -23.18 -4.68
CA ILE A 50 5.59 -22.19 -3.69
C ILE A 50 5.75 -22.74 -2.27
N LYS A 51 5.45 -24.02 -2.04
CA LYS A 51 5.64 -24.68 -0.74
C LYS A 51 7.12 -24.71 -0.34
N GLN A 52 8.03 -24.93 -1.28
CA GLN A 52 9.49 -24.84 -1.02
C GLN A 52 9.91 -23.43 -0.64
N ILE A 53 9.41 -22.39 -1.32
CA ILE A 53 9.67 -21.00 -0.98
C ILE A 53 9.11 -20.69 0.43
N ARG A 54 7.89 -21.13 0.72
CA ARG A 54 7.27 -20.99 2.05
C ARG A 54 8.09 -21.68 3.14
N THR A 55 8.60 -22.88 2.88
CA THR A 55 9.45 -23.61 3.83
C THR A 55 10.73 -22.85 4.13
N ARG A 56 11.39 -22.27 3.11
CA ARG A 56 12.58 -21.43 3.32
C ARG A 56 12.23 -20.16 4.11
N ALA A 57 11.11 -19.53 3.78
CA ALA A 57 10.64 -18.34 4.50
C ALA A 57 10.40 -18.65 6.00
N ILE A 58 9.71 -19.74 6.32
CA ILE A 58 9.48 -20.17 7.72
C ILE A 58 10.81 -20.37 8.45
N ARG A 59 11.80 -21.05 7.83
CA ARG A 59 13.12 -21.26 8.43
C ARG A 59 13.86 -19.95 8.69
N ALA A 60 13.69 -18.97 7.81
CA ALA A 60 14.25 -17.62 7.95
C ALA A 60 13.48 -16.72 8.94
N GLY A 61 12.43 -17.23 9.59
CA GLY A 61 11.57 -16.44 10.48
C GLY A 61 10.65 -15.44 9.74
N LEU A 62 10.42 -15.69 8.44
CA LEU A 62 9.53 -14.91 7.60
C LEU A 62 8.23 -15.67 7.30
N ARG A 63 7.18 -14.92 7.00
CA ARG A 63 5.91 -15.48 6.53
C ARG A 63 5.71 -15.12 5.06
N LEU A 64 5.62 -16.11 4.19
CA LEU A 64 5.12 -15.91 2.84
C LEU A 64 3.59 -15.82 2.90
N VAL A 65 3.04 -14.74 2.42
CA VAL A 65 1.59 -14.53 2.33
C VAL A 65 1.08 -15.18 1.05
N ASP A 66 0.13 -16.08 1.17
CA ASP A 66 -0.60 -16.61 0.04
C ASP A 66 -1.56 -15.51 -0.45
N CYS A 67 -1.25 -14.95 -1.57
CA CYS A 67 -2.05 -13.88 -2.14
C CYS A 67 -2.33 -14.18 -3.62
N PRO A 68 -3.37 -14.98 -3.91
CA PRO A 68 -3.84 -15.13 -5.28
C PRO A 68 -4.25 -13.77 -5.85
N ILE A 69 -3.87 -13.51 -7.08
CA ILE A 69 -4.11 -12.21 -7.73
C ILE A 69 -4.87 -12.41 -9.03
N ARG A 70 -6.01 -11.71 -9.15
CA ARG A 70 -6.69 -11.52 -10.42
C ARG A 70 -6.20 -10.23 -11.06
N HIS A 71 -5.64 -10.33 -12.25
CA HIS A 71 -5.07 -9.20 -12.96
C HIS A 71 -6.03 -8.70 -14.04
N LEU A 72 -6.67 -7.55 -13.81
CA LEU A 72 -7.60 -6.96 -14.78
C LEU A 72 -6.87 -6.25 -15.92
N GLY A 73 -5.75 -5.58 -15.62
CA GLY A 73 -5.18 -4.58 -16.54
C GLY A 73 -6.02 -3.29 -16.59
N THR A 74 -5.46 -2.23 -17.15
CA THR A 74 -6.11 -0.90 -17.12
C THR A 74 -7.34 -0.86 -18.03
N GLU A 75 -7.24 -1.41 -19.23
CA GLU A 75 -8.34 -1.38 -20.22
C GLU A 75 -9.53 -2.22 -19.74
N LYS A 76 -9.26 -3.45 -19.29
CA LYS A 76 -10.32 -4.35 -18.82
C LYS A 76 -10.98 -3.84 -17.55
N ALA A 77 -10.20 -3.22 -16.64
CA ALA A 77 -10.74 -2.59 -15.45
C ALA A 77 -11.75 -1.50 -15.81
N HIS A 78 -11.46 -0.68 -16.83
CA HIS A 78 -12.39 0.35 -17.30
C HIS A 78 -13.72 -0.25 -17.77
N GLU A 79 -13.69 -1.32 -18.59
CA GLU A 79 -14.89 -2.01 -19.06
C GLU A 79 -15.74 -2.56 -17.91
N VAL A 80 -15.09 -3.22 -16.93
CA VAL A 80 -15.76 -3.80 -15.76
C VAL A 80 -16.43 -2.72 -14.93
N TYR A 81 -15.72 -1.63 -14.61
CA TYR A 81 -16.30 -0.53 -13.82
C TYR A 81 -17.42 0.21 -14.55
N LEU A 82 -17.30 0.38 -15.86
CA LEU A 82 -18.39 0.97 -16.67
C LEU A 82 -19.62 0.06 -16.67
N GLY A 83 -19.44 -1.25 -16.73
CA GLY A 83 -20.53 -2.23 -16.60
C GLY A 83 -21.26 -2.10 -15.25
N ILE A 84 -20.50 -2.02 -14.15
CA ILE A 84 -21.06 -1.81 -12.80
C ILE A 84 -21.80 -0.47 -12.72
N GLU A 85 -21.22 0.61 -13.23
CA GLU A 85 -21.85 1.93 -13.26
C GLU A 85 -23.19 1.90 -14.00
N ASN A 86 -23.25 1.33 -15.19
CA ASN A 86 -24.47 1.22 -15.97
C ASN A 86 -25.54 0.40 -15.23
N TYR A 87 -25.15 -0.74 -14.63
CA TYR A 87 -26.05 -1.55 -13.83
C TYR A 87 -26.67 -0.76 -12.68
N LEU A 88 -25.86 0.02 -11.93
CA LEU A 88 -26.34 0.85 -10.83
C LEU A 88 -27.33 1.92 -11.31
N ARG A 89 -27.05 2.58 -12.43
CA ARG A 89 -27.96 3.58 -13.03
C ARG A 89 -29.29 2.98 -13.44
N GLU A 90 -29.27 1.81 -14.09
CA GLU A 90 -30.46 1.07 -14.51
C GLU A 90 -31.33 0.65 -13.32
N HIS A 91 -30.71 0.49 -12.13
CA HIS A 91 -31.40 0.16 -10.90
C HIS A 91 -31.71 1.38 -10.00
N GLY A 92 -31.66 2.58 -10.59
CA GLY A 92 -32.15 3.81 -9.93
C GLY A 92 -31.17 4.49 -8.99
N VAL A 93 -29.87 4.13 -9.05
CA VAL A 93 -28.83 4.86 -8.30
C VAL A 93 -28.52 6.17 -9.02
N GLU A 94 -28.72 7.29 -8.34
CA GLU A 94 -28.35 8.61 -8.82
C GLU A 94 -26.86 8.85 -8.64
N MET A 95 -26.19 9.33 -9.69
CA MET A 95 -24.77 9.61 -9.69
C MET A 95 -24.49 11.03 -10.15
N LEU A 96 -23.79 11.80 -9.30
CA LEU A 96 -23.37 13.17 -9.58
C LEU A 96 -21.89 13.20 -9.92
N PHE A 97 -21.55 13.33 -11.19
CA PHE A 97 -20.16 13.44 -11.67
C PHE A 97 -19.71 14.90 -11.72
N GLY A 98 -18.40 15.12 -11.51
CA GLY A 98 -17.85 16.48 -11.47
C GLY A 98 -18.35 17.30 -10.29
N CYS A 99 -18.91 16.62 -9.28
CA CYS A 99 -19.46 17.21 -8.07
C CYS A 99 -18.51 16.97 -6.89
N THR A 100 -18.15 18.00 -6.16
CA THR A 100 -17.25 17.95 -5.00
C THR A 100 -18.09 18.03 -3.72
N CYS A 101 -17.90 17.05 -2.82
CA CYS A 101 -18.44 17.13 -1.47
C CYS A 101 -17.57 18.07 -0.64
N GLU A 102 -18.17 19.12 -0.08
CA GLU A 102 -17.48 20.10 0.77
C GLU A 102 -17.45 19.66 2.23
N ASP A 103 -18.60 19.22 2.74
CA ASP A 103 -18.74 18.86 4.15
C ASP A 103 -19.93 17.92 4.36
N VAL A 104 -19.99 17.33 5.56
CA VAL A 104 -21.15 16.59 6.05
C VAL A 104 -22.06 17.51 6.87
N ILE A 105 -23.36 17.28 6.82
CA ILE A 105 -24.34 18.03 7.61
C ILE A 105 -24.58 17.30 8.92
N VAL A 106 -24.16 17.89 10.04
CA VAL A 106 -24.42 17.36 11.37
C VAL A 106 -25.39 18.27 12.11
N ARG A 107 -26.53 17.71 12.55
CA ARG A 107 -27.54 18.40 13.35
C ARG A 107 -27.84 17.57 14.60
N ASP A 108 -27.84 18.19 15.75
CA ASP A 108 -28.09 17.53 17.05
C ASP A 108 -27.19 16.25 17.27
N GLY A 109 -25.93 16.33 16.82
CA GLY A 109 -24.95 15.24 16.94
C GLY A 109 -25.17 14.07 15.98
N ARG A 110 -26.05 14.20 14.98
CA ARG A 110 -26.31 13.18 13.96
C ARG A 110 -25.99 13.71 12.57
N CYS A 111 -25.35 12.87 11.74
CA CYS A 111 -25.18 13.18 10.33
C CYS A 111 -26.51 12.99 9.58
N CYS A 112 -26.90 14.03 8.83
CA CYS A 112 -28.16 14.14 8.10
C CYS A 112 -27.97 14.31 6.59
N GLY A 113 -26.74 14.28 6.08
CA GLY A 113 -26.47 14.46 4.66
C GLY A 113 -25.14 15.14 4.38
N VAL A 114 -25.03 15.73 3.20
CA VAL A 114 -23.83 16.41 2.72
C VAL A 114 -24.15 17.72 2.02
N VAL A 115 -23.15 18.63 2.02
CA VAL A 115 -23.11 19.79 1.14
C VAL A 115 -22.08 19.50 0.04
N ALA A 116 -22.47 19.74 -1.18
CA ALA A 116 -21.63 19.52 -2.34
C ALA A 116 -21.84 20.61 -3.40
N HIS A 117 -20.92 20.75 -4.33
CA HIS A 117 -21.05 21.68 -5.45
C HIS A 117 -20.47 21.10 -6.73
N ASP A 118 -20.97 21.59 -7.84
CA ASP A 118 -20.35 21.42 -9.15
C ASP A 118 -20.02 22.79 -9.76
N ALA A 119 -19.68 22.83 -11.05
CA ALA A 119 -19.35 24.06 -11.73
C ALA A 119 -20.56 25.04 -11.91
N HIS A 120 -21.78 24.60 -11.59
CA HIS A 120 -23.01 25.31 -11.91
C HIS A 120 -23.87 25.65 -10.69
N GLN A 121 -23.83 24.79 -9.66
CA GLN A 121 -24.72 24.95 -8.49
C GLN A 121 -24.19 24.24 -7.25
N ASP A 122 -24.78 24.66 -6.12
CA ASP A 122 -24.57 24.02 -4.83
C ASP A 122 -25.71 23.01 -4.58
N TYR A 123 -25.37 21.94 -3.88
CA TYR A 123 -26.28 20.88 -3.49
C TYR A 123 -26.33 20.75 -1.97
N THR A 124 -27.53 20.61 -1.44
CA THR A 124 -27.74 20.13 -0.08
C THR A 124 -28.51 18.83 -0.19
N ILE A 125 -27.83 17.72 0.10
CA ILE A 125 -28.39 16.38 -0.04
C ILE A 125 -28.65 15.82 1.35
N GLU A 126 -29.93 15.67 1.70
CA GLU A 126 -30.33 15.07 2.97
C GLU A 126 -30.38 13.54 2.85
N ALA A 127 -29.89 12.86 3.87
CA ALA A 127 -29.84 11.39 3.92
C ALA A 127 -29.94 10.89 5.36
N ARG A 128 -30.56 9.72 5.54
CA ARG A 128 -30.58 9.02 6.83
C ARG A 128 -29.21 8.43 7.19
N HIS A 129 -28.46 8.01 6.18
CA HIS A 129 -27.10 7.47 6.28
C HIS A 129 -26.21 8.10 5.22
N THR A 130 -25.05 8.55 5.64
CA THR A 130 -24.01 9.11 4.78
C THR A 130 -22.77 8.23 4.87
N VAL A 131 -22.24 7.81 3.72
CA VAL A 131 -21.05 6.94 3.64
C VAL A 131 -19.93 7.70 2.95
N ILE A 132 -18.84 7.91 3.65
CA ILE A 132 -17.62 8.52 3.09
C ILE A 132 -16.70 7.41 2.56
N ALA A 133 -16.40 7.44 1.26
CA ALA A 133 -15.58 6.46 0.57
C ALA A 133 -14.61 7.13 -0.42
N THR A 134 -13.93 8.19 0.02
CA THR A 134 -13.17 9.13 -0.83
C THR A 134 -11.79 8.63 -1.23
N GLY A 135 -11.38 7.44 -0.79
CA GLY A 135 -10.09 6.87 -1.12
C GLY A 135 -8.90 7.68 -0.54
N ARG A 136 -7.69 7.40 -1.01
CA ARG A 136 -6.48 8.05 -0.48
C ARG A 136 -6.45 9.55 -0.71
N ARG A 137 -6.94 10.01 -1.86
CA ARG A 137 -6.95 11.43 -2.22
C ARG A 137 -7.85 12.26 -1.32
N GLY A 138 -8.91 11.67 -0.78
CA GLY A 138 -9.80 12.33 0.16
C GLY A 138 -9.43 12.19 1.64
N ALA A 139 -8.24 11.65 1.96
CA ALA A 139 -7.82 11.39 3.34
C ALA A 139 -7.69 12.67 4.17
N ASP A 140 -7.08 13.71 3.61
CA ASP A 140 -6.90 15.00 4.30
C ASP A 140 -8.23 15.71 4.52
N TRP A 141 -9.13 15.65 3.52
CA TRP A 141 -10.49 16.16 3.67
C TRP A 141 -11.25 15.41 4.77
N LEU A 142 -11.14 14.08 4.82
CA LEU A 142 -11.78 13.29 5.87
C LEU A 142 -11.20 13.59 7.25
N GLU A 143 -9.88 13.78 7.38
CA GLU A 143 -9.27 14.19 8.65
C GLU A 143 -9.82 15.53 9.13
N LYS A 144 -9.90 16.52 8.25
CA LYS A 144 -10.51 17.81 8.55
C LYS A 144 -11.96 17.64 9.01
N THR A 145 -12.77 16.90 8.26
CA THR A 145 -14.18 16.59 8.60
C THR A 145 -14.28 15.91 9.97
N CYS A 146 -13.38 14.97 10.29
CA CYS A 146 -13.34 14.32 11.61
C CYS A 146 -13.08 15.31 12.75
N LEU A 147 -12.16 16.25 12.57
CA LEU A 147 -11.83 17.26 13.56
C LEU A 147 -12.98 18.25 13.77
N GLU A 148 -13.62 18.68 12.69
CA GLU A 148 -14.72 19.67 12.72
C GLU A 148 -16.00 19.09 13.34
N HIS A 149 -16.30 17.82 13.09
CA HIS A 149 -17.53 17.18 13.56
C HIS A 149 -17.32 16.18 14.72
N GLY A 150 -16.13 16.13 15.29
CA GLY A 150 -15.84 15.29 16.46
C GLY A 150 -15.90 13.79 16.17
N VAL A 151 -15.59 13.37 14.93
CA VAL A 151 -15.49 11.95 14.58
C VAL A 151 -14.22 11.35 15.19
N GLU A 152 -14.38 10.32 15.99
CA GLU A 152 -13.26 9.66 16.65
C GLU A 152 -12.37 8.95 15.65
N HIS A 153 -11.07 9.21 15.72
CA HIS A 153 -10.07 8.59 14.88
C HIS A 153 -8.72 8.46 15.60
N LYS A 154 -7.87 7.60 15.09
CA LYS A 154 -6.49 7.40 15.59
C LYS A 154 -5.51 7.74 14.48
N PRO A 155 -4.32 8.26 14.81
CA PRO A 155 -3.26 8.44 13.84
C PRO A 155 -3.01 7.16 13.06
N GLY A 156 -2.81 7.28 11.75
CA GLY A 156 -2.45 6.18 10.87
C GLY A 156 -1.04 5.68 11.15
N THR A 157 -0.63 4.69 10.39
CA THR A 157 0.74 4.20 10.34
C THR A 157 1.47 4.80 9.15
N VAL A 158 2.79 4.83 9.20
CA VAL A 158 3.63 5.11 8.04
C VAL A 158 4.60 3.96 7.83
N ASP A 159 4.89 3.67 6.58
CA ASP A 159 5.98 2.78 6.24
C ASP A 159 7.16 3.63 5.74
N ILE A 160 8.31 3.41 6.36
CA ILE A 160 9.59 4.02 5.97
C ILE A 160 10.49 2.87 5.51
N GLY A 161 10.98 2.94 4.29
CA GLY A 161 11.72 1.84 3.74
C GLY A 161 12.71 2.24 2.66
N VAL A 162 13.16 1.22 1.97
CA VAL A 162 14.08 1.31 0.85
C VAL A 162 13.56 0.49 -0.33
N ARG A 163 13.97 0.86 -1.53
CA ARG A 163 13.85 -0.02 -2.68
C ARG A 163 15.14 -0.78 -2.87
N VAL A 164 15.02 -2.08 -2.96
CA VAL A 164 16.17 -2.97 -3.16
C VAL A 164 16.23 -3.37 -4.63
N GLU A 165 17.41 -3.38 -5.20
CA GLU A 165 17.66 -3.82 -6.57
C GLU A 165 18.76 -4.88 -6.56
N VAL A 166 18.46 -6.01 -7.20
CA VAL A 166 19.35 -7.16 -7.36
C VAL A 166 19.30 -7.65 -8.81
N ARG A 167 20.26 -8.48 -9.21
CA ARG A 167 20.21 -9.15 -10.52
C ARG A 167 18.98 -10.05 -10.64
N ASN A 168 18.43 -10.17 -11.85
CA ASN A 168 17.30 -11.06 -12.13
C ASN A 168 17.58 -12.50 -11.73
N GLU A 169 18.82 -12.96 -11.94
CA GLU A 169 19.25 -14.32 -11.64
C GLU A 169 19.11 -14.66 -10.14
N ILE A 170 19.25 -13.67 -9.25
CA ILE A 170 19.07 -13.85 -7.81
C ILE A 170 17.59 -14.15 -7.48
N MET A 171 16.65 -13.43 -8.12
CA MET A 171 15.22 -13.56 -7.85
C MET A 171 14.50 -14.60 -8.74
N GLU A 172 15.21 -15.26 -9.66
CA GLU A 172 14.61 -16.12 -10.68
C GLU A 172 13.73 -17.23 -10.08
N SER A 173 14.21 -17.89 -9.02
CA SER A 173 13.47 -18.98 -8.36
C SER A 173 12.14 -18.55 -7.76
N VAL A 174 11.98 -17.28 -7.44
CA VAL A 174 10.75 -16.68 -6.93
C VAL A 174 9.92 -16.08 -8.06
N ASN A 175 10.55 -15.27 -8.91
CA ASN A 175 9.88 -14.58 -10.02
C ASN A 175 9.19 -15.54 -11.01
N ARG A 176 9.70 -16.76 -11.15
CA ARG A 176 9.15 -17.78 -12.04
C ARG A 176 7.81 -18.33 -11.57
N VAL A 177 7.57 -18.36 -10.26
CA VAL A 177 6.40 -19.05 -9.67
C VAL A 177 5.43 -18.12 -8.95
N LEU A 178 5.87 -16.92 -8.60
CA LEU A 178 5.05 -15.91 -7.90
C LEU A 178 5.08 -14.60 -8.68
N TYR A 179 3.90 -14.09 -8.99
CA TYR A 179 3.75 -12.77 -9.59
C TYR A 179 4.27 -11.68 -8.64
N GLU A 180 3.99 -11.80 -7.36
CA GLU A 180 4.48 -10.94 -6.29
C GLU A 180 4.74 -11.78 -5.03
N SER A 181 5.98 -11.79 -4.55
CA SER A 181 6.32 -12.46 -3.31
C SER A 181 6.13 -11.52 -2.12
N LYS A 182 5.01 -11.67 -1.41
CA LYS A 182 4.75 -10.90 -0.20
C LYS A 182 5.30 -11.64 1.02
N LEU A 183 6.48 -11.23 1.45
CA LEU A 183 7.14 -11.74 2.64
C LEU A 183 6.98 -10.74 3.80
N ILE A 184 6.65 -11.24 4.98
CA ILE A 184 6.49 -10.45 6.20
C ILE A 184 7.38 -11.02 7.29
N GLY A 185 8.05 -10.16 8.03
CA GLY A 185 8.86 -10.51 9.18
C GLY A 185 8.83 -9.46 10.29
N TYR A 186 9.35 -9.86 11.45
CA TYR A 186 9.46 -9.00 12.64
C TYR A 186 10.89 -9.10 13.19
N PRO A 187 11.88 -8.48 12.51
CA PRO A 187 13.29 -8.66 12.84
C PRO A 187 13.62 -8.15 14.24
N ALA A 188 14.44 -8.92 14.96
CA ALA A 188 15.02 -8.46 16.21
C ALA A 188 15.99 -7.27 15.94
N PRO A 189 16.26 -6.39 16.93
CA PRO A 189 15.70 -6.40 18.29
C PRO A 189 14.33 -5.70 18.39
N PHE A 190 13.99 -4.83 17.43
CA PHE A 190 12.85 -3.93 17.54
C PHE A 190 11.51 -4.56 17.18
N LYS A 191 11.52 -5.62 16.37
CA LYS A 191 10.32 -6.36 15.95
C LYS A 191 9.22 -5.50 15.32
N ASN A 192 9.59 -4.42 14.62
CA ASN A 192 8.66 -3.75 13.77
C ASN A 192 8.28 -4.67 12.62
N LYS A 193 7.04 -4.57 12.14
CA LYS A 193 6.62 -5.28 10.94
C LYS A 193 7.41 -4.78 9.74
N VAL A 194 8.12 -5.69 9.07
CA VAL A 194 8.79 -5.42 7.80
C VAL A 194 8.19 -6.31 6.73
N ARG A 195 8.02 -5.78 5.53
CA ARG A 195 7.43 -6.54 4.42
C ARG A 195 8.04 -6.14 3.09
N THR A 196 8.04 -7.08 2.16
CA THR A 196 8.25 -6.79 0.74
C THR A 196 7.00 -6.13 0.14
N PHE A 197 7.21 -5.33 -0.90
CA PHE A 197 6.13 -4.66 -1.60
C PHE A 197 6.54 -4.31 -3.04
N CYS A 198 5.59 -4.35 -3.98
CA CYS A 198 5.76 -3.89 -5.36
C CYS A 198 7.02 -4.46 -6.03
N GLN A 199 7.04 -5.77 -6.21
CA GLN A 199 8.11 -6.51 -6.89
C GLN A 199 7.99 -6.33 -8.41
N ASN A 200 9.12 -5.99 -9.06
CA ASN A 200 9.20 -5.71 -10.49
C ASN A 200 10.34 -6.51 -11.13
N PRO A 201 10.08 -7.74 -11.59
CA PRO A 201 11.06 -8.54 -12.33
C PRO A 201 11.41 -7.88 -13.67
N GLY A 202 12.71 -7.72 -13.95
CA GLY A 202 13.16 -7.01 -15.14
C GLY A 202 12.71 -5.54 -15.19
N GLY A 203 12.36 -4.96 -14.04
CA GLY A 203 11.86 -3.61 -13.93
C GLY A 203 12.96 -2.56 -13.73
N PHE A 204 12.53 -1.33 -13.61
CA PHE A 204 13.39 -0.16 -13.41
C PHE A 204 13.03 0.54 -12.10
N VAL A 205 14.04 0.99 -11.37
CA VAL A 205 13.85 1.90 -10.26
C VAL A 205 13.50 3.27 -10.81
N SER A 206 12.57 3.96 -10.19
CA SER A 206 12.09 5.30 -10.62
C SER A 206 11.98 6.24 -9.44
N GLN A 207 12.04 7.54 -9.73
CA GLN A 207 11.72 8.60 -8.81
C GLN A 207 10.29 9.08 -9.07
N GLU A 208 9.53 9.27 -8.01
CA GLU A 208 8.25 9.97 -7.99
C GLU A 208 8.37 11.20 -7.11
N ASN A 209 7.65 12.25 -7.45
CA ASN A 209 7.56 13.42 -6.59
C ASN A 209 6.17 13.48 -5.97
N TYR A 210 6.14 13.54 -4.64
CA TYR A 210 4.94 13.82 -3.86
C TYR A 210 4.73 15.32 -3.74
N ASP A 211 3.63 15.72 -3.11
CA ASP A 211 3.36 17.12 -2.83
C ASP A 211 4.57 17.76 -2.11
N ASN A 212 4.82 19.05 -2.36
CA ASN A 212 5.97 19.80 -1.89
C ASN A 212 7.34 19.32 -2.41
N ASP A 213 7.40 18.79 -3.64
CA ASP A 213 8.63 18.32 -4.31
C ASP A 213 9.41 17.25 -3.54
N LEU A 214 8.73 16.49 -2.67
CA LEU A 214 9.34 15.38 -1.97
C LEU A 214 9.61 14.23 -2.93
N ALA A 215 10.89 14.01 -3.26
CA ALA A 215 11.31 12.89 -4.09
C ALA A 215 11.29 11.58 -3.29
N VAL A 216 10.55 10.60 -3.78
CA VAL A 216 10.48 9.25 -3.24
C VAL A 216 10.81 8.23 -4.32
N VAL A 217 11.40 7.10 -3.91
CA VAL A 217 11.69 6.02 -4.84
C VAL A 217 10.45 5.14 -5.06
N ASN A 218 10.31 4.66 -6.29
CA ASN A 218 9.33 3.66 -6.67
C ASN A 218 9.95 2.70 -7.71
N GLY A 219 9.17 1.80 -8.29
CA GLY A 219 9.60 0.91 -9.35
C GLY A 219 8.54 0.71 -10.41
N HIS A 220 9.00 0.54 -11.65
CA HIS A 220 8.15 0.26 -12.80
C HIS A 220 8.56 -1.02 -13.53
N ALA A 221 7.58 -1.78 -13.99
CA ALA A 221 7.78 -2.91 -14.90
C ALA A 221 7.09 -2.59 -16.23
N TYR A 222 7.86 -2.50 -17.29
CA TYR A 222 7.33 -2.36 -18.65
C TYR A 222 7.04 -3.73 -19.27
N LYS A 223 6.09 -3.80 -20.17
CA LYS A 223 5.72 -5.05 -20.84
C LYS A 223 6.86 -5.57 -21.74
N GLU A 224 7.42 -4.68 -22.54
CA GLU A 224 8.42 -5.02 -23.57
C GLU A 224 9.85 -4.69 -23.17
N LEU A 225 10.06 -3.61 -22.43
CA LEU A 225 11.39 -3.17 -21.99
C LEU A 225 11.76 -3.84 -20.67
N LYS A 226 12.86 -4.60 -20.68
CA LYS A 226 13.36 -5.29 -19.47
C LYS A 226 14.77 -4.85 -19.12
N SER A 227 15.00 -4.67 -17.83
CA SER A 227 16.32 -4.47 -17.26
C SER A 227 16.95 -5.83 -16.86
N PRO A 228 18.25 -5.87 -16.62
CA PRO A 228 18.89 -7.07 -16.08
C PRO A 228 18.61 -7.30 -14.59
N ASN A 229 17.82 -6.45 -13.95
CA ASN A 229 17.60 -6.44 -12.52
C ASN A 229 16.14 -6.66 -12.15
N THR A 230 15.91 -7.15 -10.94
CA THR A 230 14.63 -7.12 -10.24
C THR A 230 14.72 -6.10 -9.12
N ASN A 231 13.69 -5.30 -8.95
CA ASN A 231 13.59 -4.40 -7.80
C ASN A 231 12.29 -4.65 -7.00
N LEU A 232 12.37 -4.40 -5.70
CA LEU A 232 11.23 -4.47 -4.78
C LEU A 232 11.45 -3.53 -3.60
N ALA A 233 10.36 -3.03 -3.03
CA ALA A 233 10.42 -2.27 -1.80
C ALA A 233 10.50 -3.17 -0.57
N ILE A 234 11.28 -2.75 0.42
CA ILE A 234 11.26 -3.29 1.78
C ILE A 234 10.82 -2.18 2.72
N LEU A 235 9.64 -2.35 3.28
CA LEU A 235 8.93 -1.35 4.07
C LEU A 235 8.88 -1.74 5.53
N CYS A 236 9.34 -0.86 6.41
CA CYS A 236 9.26 -0.99 7.86
C CYS A 236 8.11 -0.13 8.41
N SER A 237 7.13 -0.77 9.04
CA SER A 237 5.96 -0.07 9.59
C SER A 237 6.28 0.61 10.91
N HIS A 238 5.87 1.87 11.04
CA HIS A 238 6.06 2.69 12.23
C HIS A 238 4.71 3.07 12.82
N ASN A 239 4.54 2.70 14.07
CA ASN A 239 3.42 3.09 14.91
C ASN A 239 3.92 4.04 15.98
N PHE A 240 3.16 5.06 16.29
CA PHE A 240 3.52 6.05 17.28
C PHE A 240 2.49 6.04 18.42
N SER A 241 2.92 6.47 19.59
CA SER A 241 2.08 6.62 20.77
C SER A 241 2.14 8.06 21.27
N VAL A 242 1.13 8.43 22.06
CA VAL A 242 1.12 9.73 22.73
C VAL A 242 2.47 10.03 23.41
N PRO A 243 2.95 11.28 23.39
CA PRO A 243 2.25 12.49 22.93
C PRO A 243 2.30 12.74 21.42
N PHE A 244 3.01 11.92 20.63
CA PHE A 244 3.20 12.13 19.21
C PHE A 244 2.04 11.53 18.39
N ASN A 245 1.46 12.35 17.50
CA ASN A 245 0.28 11.99 16.70
C ASN A 245 0.36 12.41 15.21
N GLN A 246 1.57 12.72 14.71
CA GLN A 246 1.78 13.19 13.33
C GLN A 246 2.70 12.26 12.53
N PRO A 247 2.34 10.98 12.34
CA PRO A 247 3.21 10.00 11.67
C PRO A 247 3.57 10.38 10.24
N ILE A 248 2.64 10.98 9.48
CA ILE A 248 2.90 11.46 8.11
C ILE A 248 3.97 12.54 8.12
N ALA A 249 3.84 13.55 8.97
CA ALA A 249 4.83 14.62 9.09
C ALA A 249 6.23 14.08 9.47
N TYR A 250 6.28 13.07 10.33
CA TYR A 250 7.54 12.40 10.66
C TYR A 250 8.19 11.77 9.43
N ALA A 251 7.43 10.97 8.67
CA ALA A 251 7.95 10.31 7.48
C ALA A 251 8.33 11.32 6.38
N GLN A 252 7.56 12.42 6.22
CA GLN A 252 7.92 13.52 5.33
C GLN A 252 9.27 14.14 5.72
N LYS A 253 9.53 14.38 7.01
CA LYS A 253 10.81 14.92 7.49
C LYS A 253 11.98 13.97 7.23
N VAL A 254 11.78 12.66 7.35
CA VAL A 254 12.79 11.66 6.96
C VAL A 254 13.08 11.75 5.46
N GLY A 255 12.05 11.89 4.62
CA GLY A 255 12.21 12.07 3.18
C GLY A 255 12.91 13.36 2.82
N GLU A 256 12.51 14.49 3.41
CA GLU A 256 13.15 15.81 3.21
C GLU A 256 14.64 15.77 3.58
N LEU A 257 14.99 15.13 4.71
CA LEU A 257 16.39 14.98 5.13
C LEU A 257 17.20 14.15 4.12
N THR A 258 16.61 13.06 3.62
CA THR A 258 17.24 12.23 2.58
C THR A 258 17.43 13.01 1.29
N ASN A 259 16.40 13.75 0.86
CA ASN A 259 16.48 14.58 -0.36
C ASN A 259 17.53 15.70 -0.22
N MET A 260 17.66 16.30 0.96
CA MET A 260 18.70 17.29 1.23
C MET A 260 20.09 16.71 1.02
N LEU A 261 20.37 15.51 1.51
CA LEU A 261 21.65 14.82 1.32
C LEU A 261 21.89 14.38 -0.13
N GLY A 262 20.83 14.06 -0.86
CA GLY A 262 20.86 13.70 -2.27
C GLY A 262 20.72 14.89 -3.23
N ALA A 263 20.73 16.13 -2.74
CA ALA A 263 20.51 17.33 -3.52
C ALA A 263 19.23 17.29 -4.39
N GLY A 264 18.14 16.77 -3.82
CA GLY A 264 16.84 16.60 -4.49
C GLY A 264 16.67 15.29 -5.26
N HIS A 265 17.69 14.43 -5.28
CA HIS A 265 17.66 13.13 -5.96
C HIS A 265 17.52 11.96 -4.95
N ILE A 266 17.10 10.81 -5.47
CA ILE A 266 17.12 9.57 -4.72
C ILE A 266 18.57 9.16 -4.44
N MET A 267 18.84 8.78 -3.20
CA MET A 267 20.15 8.24 -2.80
C MET A 267 20.19 6.74 -3.00
N VAL A 268 21.38 6.23 -3.34
CA VAL A 268 21.65 4.79 -3.48
C VAL A 268 22.92 4.39 -2.75
N GLN A 269 22.89 3.24 -2.08
CA GLN A 269 24.03 2.68 -1.35
C GLN A 269 24.07 1.17 -1.52
N ARG A 270 25.26 0.58 -1.62
CA ARG A 270 25.45 -0.88 -1.63
C ARG A 270 25.23 -1.43 -0.22
N PHE A 271 24.61 -2.59 -0.14
CA PHE A 271 24.31 -3.24 1.15
C PHE A 271 25.57 -3.53 1.96
N GLY A 272 26.65 -3.99 1.31
CA GLY A 272 27.92 -4.23 1.98
C GLY A 272 28.55 -2.96 2.57
N ASP A 273 28.44 -1.83 1.88
CA ASP A 273 28.93 -0.55 2.39
C ASP A 273 28.13 -0.08 3.63
N ILE A 274 26.83 -0.36 3.66
CA ILE A 274 25.99 -0.11 4.86
C ILE A 274 26.52 -0.93 6.05
N LEU A 275 26.81 -2.20 5.84
CA LEU A 275 27.32 -3.09 6.90
C LEU A 275 28.73 -2.68 7.39
N ASP A 276 29.54 -2.14 6.49
CA ASP A 276 30.88 -1.62 6.80
C ASP A 276 30.85 -0.21 7.41
N GLY A 277 29.66 0.43 7.51
CA GLY A 277 29.51 1.78 8.04
C GLY A 277 30.15 2.86 7.17
N LYS A 278 30.17 2.70 5.85
CA LYS A 278 30.76 3.64 4.90
C LYS A 278 29.81 3.98 3.75
N ARG A 279 30.00 5.15 3.17
CA ARG A 279 29.24 5.57 1.99
C ARG A 279 29.65 4.76 0.75
N THR A 280 28.75 4.67 -0.22
CA THR A 280 29.06 4.22 -1.59
C THR A 280 29.51 5.40 -2.44
N TRP A 281 30.47 5.17 -3.35
CA TRP A 281 30.95 6.15 -4.31
C TRP A 281 30.45 5.82 -5.72
N GLN A 282 30.25 6.83 -6.55
CA GLN A 282 29.74 6.65 -7.92
C GLN A 282 30.59 5.69 -8.76
N LYS A 283 31.93 5.76 -8.61
CA LYS A 283 32.84 4.83 -9.30
C LYS A 283 32.63 3.36 -8.93
N GLU A 284 32.21 3.10 -7.70
CA GLU A 284 31.96 1.74 -7.21
C GLU A 284 30.68 1.17 -7.80
N LEU A 285 29.65 2.00 -7.96
CA LEU A 285 28.39 1.60 -8.64
C LEU A 285 28.65 1.23 -10.12
N ALA A 286 29.51 1.99 -10.79
CA ALA A 286 29.85 1.72 -12.19
C ALA A 286 30.60 0.40 -12.41
N GLN A 287 31.26 -0.12 -11.37
CA GLN A 287 32.02 -1.36 -11.41
C GLN A 287 31.28 -2.56 -10.80
N SER A 288 30.13 -2.32 -10.16
CA SER A 288 29.35 -3.38 -9.50
C SER A 288 28.63 -4.29 -10.50
N ASN A 289 28.39 -5.55 -10.11
CA ASN A 289 27.55 -6.49 -10.85
C ASN A 289 26.09 -6.01 -10.93
N VAL A 290 25.60 -5.39 -9.86
CA VAL A 290 24.31 -4.71 -9.86
C VAL A 290 24.52 -3.24 -10.17
N ARG A 291 24.11 -2.82 -11.37
CA ARG A 291 24.19 -1.41 -11.80
C ARG A 291 22.86 -0.75 -11.63
N PRO A 292 22.82 0.50 -11.10
CA PRO A 292 21.58 1.23 -10.93
C PRO A 292 20.76 1.35 -12.23
N THR A 293 19.47 1.02 -12.16
CA THR A 293 18.53 1.29 -13.27
C THR A 293 17.89 2.69 -13.18
N LEU A 294 18.10 3.42 -12.08
CA LEU A 294 17.80 4.85 -11.96
C LEU A 294 19.07 5.65 -12.21
N PRO A 295 19.25 6.25 -13.41
CA PRO A 295 20.50 6.91 -13.79
C PRO A 295 20.90 8.10 -12.93
N ASP A 296 19.87 8.83 -12.42
CA ASP A 296 20.06 10.05 -11.64
C ASP A 296 20.19 9.78 -10.13
N ALA A 297 20.25 8.52 -9.71
CA ALA A 297 20.47 8.18 -8.31
C ALA A 297 21.86 8.59 -7.83
N VAL A 298 21.92 9.23 -6.68
CA VAL A 298 23.16 9.75 -6.08
C VAL A 298 23.75 8.73 -5.11
N ALA A 299 24.99 8.30 -5.39
CA ALA A 299 25.72 7.42 -4.50
C ALA A 299 26.03 8.14 -3.17
N GLY A 300 25.69 7.52 -2.05
CA GLY A 300 25.86 8.17 -0.76
C GLY A 300 25.79 7.20 0.43
N ASP A 301 25.40 7.77 1.56
CA ASP A 301 25.14 7.06 2.80
C ASP A 301 23.71 7.33 3.26
N ILE A 302 22.80 6.40 2.94
CA ILE A 302 21.38 6.51 3.31
C ILE A 302 21.17 6.42 4.82
N THR A 303 22.12 5.83 5.56
CA THR A 303 21.99 5.67 7.01
C THR A 303 22.09 7.00 7.76
N SER A 304 22.64 8.04 7.11
CA SER A 304 22.73 9.39 7.69
C SER A 304 21.37 10.10 7.79
N ALA A 305 20.36 9.62 7.06
CA ALA A 305 19.01 10.21 7.07
C ALA A 305 17.93 9.25 7.58
N MET A 306 18.10 7.96 7.37
CA MET A 306 17.12 6.95 7.76
C MET A 306 17.11 6.73 9.28
N PRO A 307 15.93 6.61 9.91
CA PRO A 307 15.85 6.30 11.33
C PRO A 307 16.57 4.98 11.65
N TYR A 308 17.41 4.98 12.68
CA TYR A 308 18.17 3.80 13.10
C TYR A 308 17.30 2.55 13.28
N ARG A 309 16.13 2.71 13.89
CA ARG A 309 15.16 1.62 14.07
C ARG A 309 14.71 1.04 12.72
N ALA A 310 14.39 1.88 11.75
CA ALA A 310 14.01 1.44 10.41
C ALA A 310 15.14 0.68 9.73
N MET A 311 16.34 1.27 9.72
CA MET A 311 17.51 0.66 9.08
C MET A 311 17.88 -0.69 9.67
N LEU A 312 17.89 -0.84 11.00
CA LEU A 312 18.25 -2.10 11.63
C LEU A 312 17.21 -3.20 11.35
N ASN A 313 15.93 -2.86 11.38
CA ASN A 313 14.87 -3.79 10.96
C ASN A 313 15.03 -4.21 9.49
N ILE A 314 15.32 -3.26 8.58
CA ILE A 314 15.51 -3.52 7.14
C ILE A 314 16.75 -4.38 6.90
N ILE A 315 17.88 -4.07 7.52
CA ILE A 315 19.12 -4.84 7.40
C ILE A 315 18.89 -6.30 7.83
N ASN A 316 18.26 -6.51 8.98
CA ASN A 316 18.02 -7.86 9.48
C ASN A 316 16.96 -8.60 8.65
N PHE A 317 15.99 -7.89 8.08
CA PHE A 317 15.05 -8.48 7.13
C PHE A 317 15.74 -8.90 5.82
N ILE A 318 16.66 -8.08 5.27
CA ILE A 318 17.45 -8.43 4.08
C ILE A 318 18.29 -9.67 4.33
N LYS A 319 18.91 -9.80 5.52
CA LYS A 319 19.66 -11.01 5.91
C LYS A 319 18.75 -12.24 5.98
N ALA A 320 17.54 -12.11 6.50
CA ALA A 320 16.56 -13.20 6.50
C ALA A 320 16.09 -13.53 5.07
N MET A 321 15.92 -12.53 4.22
CA MET A 321 15.60 -12.75 2.79
C MET A 321 16.67 -13.55 2.06
N ASP A 322 17.94 -13.42 2.43
CA ASP A 322 19.05 -14.18 1.84
C ASP A 322 18.93 -15.69 2.07
N GLU A 323 18.31 -16.11 3.17
CA GLU A 323 17.99 -17.52 3.42
C GLU A 323 16.87 -18.05 2.51
N VAL A 324 15.97 -17.18 2.08
CA VAL A 324 14.88 -17.52 1.14
C VAL A 324 15.35 -17.48 -0.29
N VAL A 325 16.15 -16.47 -0.62
CA VAL A 325 16.68 -16.14 -1.94
C VAL A 325 18.18 -15.90 -1.81
N PRO A 326 19.02 -16.97 -1.90
CA PRO A 326 20.46 -16.84 -1.74
C PRO A 326 21.09 -15.81 -2.69
N GLY A 327 21.90 -14.91 -2.14
CA GLY A 327 22.50 -13.78 -2.84
C GLY A 327 21.72 -12.47 -2.71
N PHE A 328 20.56 -12.46 -2.05
CA PHE A 328 19.79 -11.24 -1.85
C PHE A 328 20.52 -10.22 -0.96
N ALA A 329 21.26 -10.69 0.06
CA ALA A 329 22.10 -9.87 0.94
C ALA A 329 23.57 -9.76 0.45
N ALA A 330 23.80 -9.87 -0.86
CA ALA A 330 25.13 -9.71 -1.42
C ALA A 330 25.68 -8.29 -1.17
N TYR A 331 27.01 -8.17 -1.14
CA TYR A 331 27.69 -6.90 -0.90
C TYR A 331 27.21 -5.79 -1.86
N GLU A 332 27.00 -6.14 -3.13
CA GLU A 332 26.64 -5.21 -4.21
C GLU A 332 25.13 -5.02 -4.41
N THR A 333 24.30 -5.64 -3.59
CA THR A 333 22.85 -5.35 -3.57
C THR A 333 22.63 -3.87 -3.31
N LEU A 334 21.79 -3.22 -4.13
CA LEU A 334 21.55 -1.78 -4.05
C LEU A 334 20.32 -1.47 -3.21
N LEU A 335 20.44 -0.47 -2.33
CA LEU A 335 19.34 0.09 -1.56
C LEU A 335 19.16 1.57 -1.94
N TYR A 336 17.97 1.91 -2.37
CA TYR A 336 17.56 3.29 -2.70
C TYR A 336 16.65 3.85 -1.61
N SER A 337 16.82 5.11 -1.26
CA SER A 337 16.07 5.81 -0.21
C SER A 337 15.69 7.22 -0.65
N PRO A 338 14.53 7.73 -0.21
CA PRO A 338 13.54 7.10 0.67
C PRO A 338 12.42 6.39 -0.11
N GLU A 339 11.98 5.23 0.35
CA GLU A 339 10.67 4.67 -0.03
C GLU A 339 9.69 4.95 1.11
N LEU A 340 8.66 5.74 0.85
CA LEU A 340 7.69 6.16 1.86
C LEU A 340 6.28 5.77 1.44
N LYS A 341 5.49 5.27 2.39
CA LYS A 341 4.06 5.04 2.20
C LYS A 341 3.30 5.65 3.36
N PHE A 342 2.42 6.57 3.02
CA PHE A 342 1.53 7.23 3.96
C PHE A 342 0.17 6.54 3.95
N TYR A 343 -0.42 6.42 5.12
CA TYR A 343 -1.76 5.84 5.28
C TYR A 343 -2.64 6.81 6.04
N SER A 344 -3.91 6.81 5.66
CA SER A 344 -4.93 7.64 6.29
C SER A 344 -5.06 7.35 7.78
N ASN A 345 -5.54 8.31 8.52
CA ASN A 345 -5.98 8.10 9.89
C ASN A 345 -7.01 6.98 9.96
N ARG A 346 -6.98 6.21 11.02
CA ARG A 346 -7.94 5.14 11.24
C ARG A 346 -9.17 5.68 11.96
N ILE A 347 -10.30 5.68 11.27
CA ILE A 347 -11.58 6.06 11.86
C ILE A 347 -11.99 5.01 12.89
N ALA A 348 -12.42 5.44 14.08
CA ALA A 348 -12.97 4.56 15.09
C ALA A 348 -14.38 4.12 14.65
N MET A 349 -14.56 2.82 14.46
CA MET A 349 -15.84 2.22 14.06
C MET A 349 -16.07 0.93 14.83
N ASP A 350 -17.34 0.60 15.02
CA ASP A 350 -17.75 -0.71 15.52
C ASP A 350 -17.76 -1.77 14.38
N ASP A 351 -18.12 -3.01 14.69
CA ASP A 351 -18.20 -4.12 13.73
C ASP A 351 -19.33 -3.97 12.70
N ALA A 352 -20.26 -3.04 12.95
CA ALA A 352 -21.32 -2.63 12.02
C ALA A 352 -20.92 -1.42 11.17
N LEU A 353 -19.66 -0.96 11.24
CA LEU A 353 -19.11 0.21 10.54
C LEU A 353 -19.75 1.55 10.94
N ASN A 354 -20.32 1.65 12.14
CA ASN A 354 -20.80 2.91 12.67
C ASN A 354 -19.65 3.70 13.29
N THR A 355 -19.60 5.00 12.99
CA THR A 355 -18.77 5.94 13.74
C THR A 355 -19.46 6.38 15.04
N ASN A 356 -18.79 7.14 15.88
CA ASN A 356 -19.41 7.77 17.05
C ASN A 356 -20.43 8.87 16.68
N VAL A 357 -20.50 9.29 15.40
CA VAL A 357 -21.52 10.21 14.89
C VAL A 357 -22.60 9.39 14.19
N PRO A 358 -23.80 9.21 14.80
CA PRO A 358 -24.87 8.44 14.21
C PRO A 358 -25.24 8.89 12.79
N GLY A 359 -25.45 7.95 11.89
CA GLY A 359 -25.75 8.22 10.48
C GLY A 359 -24.53 8.50 9.60
N LEU A 360 -23.31 8.56 10.17
CA LEU A 360 -22.08 8.73 9.44
C LEU A 360 -21.25 7.43 9.45
N HIS A 361 -20.84 6.99 8.27
CA HIS A 361 -20.02 5.80 8.04
C HIS A 361 -18.83 6.14 7.16
N CYS A 362 -17.71 5.42 7.32
CA CYS A 362 -16.49 5.63 6.53
C CYS A 362 -16.00 4.32 5.96
N LEU A 363 -15.66 4.30 4.67
CA LEU A 363 -15.19 3.12 3.97
C LEU A 363 -13.89 3.35 3.22
N GLY A 364 -13.32 2.25 2.77
CA GLY A 364 -12.19 2.26 1.85
C GLY A 364 -10.90 2.79 2.46
N ASP A 365 -9.97 3.14 1.61
CA ASP A 365 -8.62 3.52 2.03
C ASP A 365 -8.58 4.83 2.84
N SER A 366 -9.54 5.74 2.65
CA SER A 366 -9.65 6.97 3.47
C SER A 366 -9.99 6.68 4.93
N SER A 367 -10.71 5.60 5.20
CA SER A 367 -11.04 5.20 6.58
C SER A 367 -9.86 4.64 7.37
N GLY A 368 -8.75 4.33 6.70
CA GLY A 368 -7.57 3.71 7.30
C GLY A 368 -7.69 2.19 7.55
N TRP A 369 -8.82 1.57 7.21
CA TRP A 369 -9.06 0.13 7.44
C TRP A 369 -8.71 -0.76 6.27
N THR A 370 -8.74 -0.23 5.05
CA THR A 370 -8.41 -1.00 3.84
C THR A 370 -7.20 -0.43 3.12
N ARG A 371 -6.58 -1.27 2.30
CA ARG A 371 -5.50 -0.90 1.37
C ARG A 371 -5.68 -1.71 0.10
N GLY A 372 -6.08 -1.01 -0.97
CA GLY A 372 -6.27 -1.59 -2.28
C GLY A 372 -7.71 -1.95 -2.60
N LEU A 373 -7.92 -2.25 -3.88
CA LEU A 373 -9.25 -2.35 -4.51
C LEU A 373 -10.13 -3.41 -3.87
N MET A 374 -9.62 -4.64 -3.69
CA MET A 374 -10.43 -5.76 -3.22
C MET A 374 -10.91 -5.56 -1.78
N MET A 375 -10.04 -5.11 -0.88
CA MET A 375 -10.44 -4.88 0.50
C MET A 375 -11.43 -3.72 0.64
N ALA A 376 -11.27 -2.67 -0.18
CA ALA A 376 -12.24 -1.58 -0.24
C ALA A 376 -13.60 -2.08 -0.77
N SER A 377 -13.59 -2.93 -1.79
CA SER A 377 -14.81 -3.56 -2.34
C SER A 377 -15.50 -4.46 -1.30
N ALA A 378 -14.73 -5.30 -0.60
CA ALA A 378 -15.25 -6.17 0.47
C ALA A 378 -15.91 -5.35 1.59
N MET A 379 -15.29 -4.23 1.99
CA MET A 379 -15.88 -3.32 2.97
C MET A 379 -17.14 -2.63 2.44
N GLY A 380 -17.17 -2.29 1.14
CA GLY A 380 -18.36 -1.76 0.47
C GLY A 380 -19.52 -2.75 0.46
N VAL A 381 -19.25 -4.03 0.18
CA VAL A 381 -20.26 -5.11 0.26
C VAL A 381 -20.83 -5.23 1.68
N LEU A 382 -19.95 -5.21 2.70
CA LEU A 382 -20.37 -5.26 4.10
C LEU A 382 -21.31 -4.11 4.44
N MET A 383 -20.93 -2.87 4.07
CA MET A 383 -21.75 -1.68 4.35
C MET A 383 -23.07 -1.73 3.58
N GLY A 384 -23.07 -2.12 2.30
CA GLY A 384 -24.28 -2.24 1.50
C GLY A 384 -25.29 -3.20 2.13
N ARG A 385 -24.84 -4.36 2.61
CA ARG A 385 -25.68 -5.32 3.34
C ARG A 385 -26.23 -4.73 4.65
N ARG A 386 -25.38 -4.04 5.42
CA ARG A 386 -25.81 -3.41 6.68
C ARG A 386 -26.85 -2.33 6.46
N LEU A 387 -26.68 -1.48 5.46
CA LEU A 387 -27.65 -0.44 5.14
C LEU A 387 -28.97 -1.05 4.63
N ALA A 388 -28.90 -2.11 3.81
CA ALA A 388 -30.11 -2.80 3.35
C ALA A 388 -30.94 -3.40 4.51
N ASP A 389 -30.28 -3.91 5.56
CA ASP A 389 -30.94 -4.43 6.76
C ASP A 389 -31.58 -3.30 7.61
N MET A 390 -31.14 -2.05 7.47
CA MET A 390 -31.63 -0.88 8.21
C MET A 390 -32.78 -0.14 7.49
N LEU A 391 -33.00 -0.40 6.21
CA LEU A 391 -34.02 0.21 5.37
C LEU A 391 -35.31 -0.59 5.34
#